data_21ca18a3a0b638869141e912ecf221f0
#
_entry.id   21ca18a3a0b638869141e912ecf221f0
#
_cell.length_a   1.000
_cell.length_b   1.000
_cell.length_c   1.000
_cell.angle_alpha   90.00
_cell.angle_beta   90.00
_cell.angle_gamma   90.00
#
_symmetry.space_group_name_H-M   'P 1'
#
loop_
_entity.id
_entity.type
_entity.pdbx_description
1 polymer ?
#
loop_
_entity_poly.entity_id
_entity_poly.type
_entity_poly.pdbx_seq_one_letter_code
_entity_poly.pdbx_strand_id
1 'polypeptide(L)'
;MPTPYGSRGGMAFSAAELRVLRRTLAHALQSSTAPLTAPEVQDCLRLAQSVDEAVQEAGRLRTFLLADLARYRSALPGSLSGYLELLQDALAAGYEPTPDDLAALRALRANPVAAALLEHAQAVAARALRRRLPAAPPPRTRLLALAGGRDSAGRDSADRDGTKEPPRPQPSR
;
A
#
# COMPACT_ATOMS: atom_id res chain seq x y z
N MET A 1 -7.92 2.43 15.04
CA MET A 1 -8.58 2.38 16.37
C MET A 1 -9.94 3.05 16.27
N PRO A 2 -11.05 2.41 16.71
CA PRO A 2 -12.36 3.04 16.69
C PRO A 2 -12.36 4.28 17.58
N THR A 3 -12.99 5.35 17.11
CA THR A 3 -13.07 6.63 17.81
C THR A 3 -14.47 6.84 18.35
N PRO A 4 -14.64 7.40 19.58
CA PRO A 4 -15.96 7.71 20.10
C PRO A 4 -16.64 8.77 19.21
N TYR A 5 -17.91 8.53 18.88
CA TYR A 5 -18.72 9.42 18.05
C TYR A 5 -19.98 9.86 18.79
N GLY A 6 -20.06 11.17 19.04
CA GLY A 6 -21.23 11.82 19.62
C GLY A 6 -21.48 11.55 21.11
N SER A 7 -22.46 12.26 21.69
CA SER A 7 -22.81 12.24 23.10
C SER A 7 -23.62 10.99 23.55
N ARG A 8 -23.94 10.08 22.64
CA ARG A 8 -24.73 8.87 22.89
C ARG A 8 -23.92 7.58 23.01
N GLY A 9 -22.59 7.67 23.18
CA GLY A 9 -21.75 6.49 23.37
C GLY A 9 -21.49 5.66 22.10
N GLY A 10 -21.78 6.20 20.91
CA GLY A 10 -21.45 5.55 19.65
C GLY A 10 -19.95 5.56 19.36
N MET A 11 -19.47 4.60 18.59
CA MET A 11 -18.10 4.53 18.08
C MET A 11 -18.11 4.57 16.56
N ALA A 12 -17.17 5.33 15.96
CA ALA A 12 -16.97 5.33 14.52
C ALA A 12 -15.88 4.33 14.13
N PHE A 13 -16.16 3.54 13.12
CA PHE A 13 -15.23 2.56 12.56
C PHE A 13 -14.84 2.95 11.13
N SER A 14 -13.57 2.85 10.81
CA SER A 14 -13.10 2.96 9.43
C SER A 14 -13.52 1.73 8.60
N ALA A 15 -13.52 1.84 7.29
CA ALA A 15 -13.82 0.72 6.39
C ALA A 15 -12.87 -0.48 6.57
N ALA A 16 -11.65 -0.25 7.04
CA ALA A 16 -10.70 -1.31 7.36
C ALA A 16 -11.10 -2.05 8.65
N GLU A 17 -11.50 -1.32 9.67
CA GLU A 17 -11.96 -1.88 10.95
C GLU A 17 -13.28 -2.65 10.79
N LEU A 18 -14.22 -2.15 9.98
CA LEU A 18 -15.46 -2.88 9.65
C LEU A 18 -15.16 -4.21 8.93
N ARG A 19 -14.15 -4.26 8.05
CA ARG A 19 -13.73 -5.51 7.42
C ARG A 19 -13.14 -6.52 8.41
N VAL A 20 -12.38 -6.05 9.39
CA VAL A 20 -11.86 -6.90 10.47
C VAL A 20 -13.00 -7.41 11.33
N LEU A 21 -13.89 -6.51 11.78
CA LEU A 21 -15.06 -6.87 12.60
C LEU A 21 -15.93 -7.93 11.91
N ARG A 22 -16.23 -7.75 10.63
CA ARG A 22 -16.98 -8.73 9.83
C ARG A 22 -16.29 -10.09 9.79
N ARG A 23 -14.97 -10.12 9.60
CA ARG A 23 -14.20 -11.37 9.57
C ARG A 23 -14.20 -12.06 10.92
N THR A 24 -14.05 -11.32 12.03
CA THR A 24 -14.07 -11.89 13.38
C THR A 24 -15.44 -12.43 13.75
N LEU A 25 -16.53 -11.74 13.37
CA LEU A 25 -17.90 -12.24 13.56
C LEU A 25 -18.14 -13.54 12.77
N ALA A 26 -17.72 -13.61 11.51
CA ALA A 26 -17.82 -14.81 10.71
C ALA A 26 -17.02 -15.98 11.33
N HIS A 27 -15.82 -15.70 11.83
CA HIS A 27 -14.99 -16.71 12.49
C HIS A 27 -15.63 -17.19 13.79
N ALA A 28 -16.17 -16.30 14.62
CA ALA A 28 -16.86 -16.67 15.86
C ALA A 28 -18.08 -17.58 15.60
N LEU A 29 -18.87 -17.27 14.56
CA LEU A 29 -20.04 -18.07 14.18
C LEU A 29 -19.66 -19.47 13.60
N GLN A 30 -18.45 -19.61 13.05
CA GLN A 30 -17.96 -20.88 12.48
C GLN A 30 -17.07 -21.68 13.44
N SER A 31 -16.71 -21.12 14.59
CA SER A 31 -15.83 -21.77 15.54
C SER A 31 -16.52 -22.94 16.24
N SER A 32 -15.94 -24.12 16.12
CA SER A 32 -16.40 -25.32 16.85
C SER A 32 -15.69 -25.51 18.19
N THR A 33 -14.63 -24.76 18.46
CA THR A 33 -13.81 -24.94 19.68
C THR A 33 -14.45 -24.31 20.92
N ALA A 34 -15.26 -23.25 20.74
CA ALA A 34 -16.04 -22.62 21.78
C ALA A 34 -17.42 -22.27 21.17
N PRO A 35 -18.39 -23.18 21.20
CA PRO A 35 -19.70 -22.96 20.61
C PRO A 35 -20.42 -21.84 21.37
N LEU A 36 -20.91 -20.85 20.60
CA LEU A 36 -21.72 -19.76 21.13
C LEU A 36 -23.08 -20.28 21.60
N THR A 37 -23.64 -19.68 22.62
CA THR A 37 -25.04 -19.91 23.03
C THR A 37 -26.00 -19.34 21.97
N ALA A 38 -27.25 -19.82 21.97
CA ALA A 38 -28.25 -19.33 21.02
C ALA A 38 -28.48 -17.80 21.08
N PRO A 39 -28.51 -17.13 22.23
CA PRO A 39 -28.55 -15.66 22.31
C PRO A 39 -27.32 -14.99 21.70
N GLU A 40 -26.11 -15.48 21.96
CA GLU A 40 -24.86 -14.94 21.42
C GLU A 40 -24.81 -15.07 19.90
N VAL A 41 -25.29 -16.18 19.34
CA VAL A 41 -25.41 -16.35 17.87
C VAL A 41 -26.35 -15.29 17.29
N GLN A 42 -27.49 -15.03 17.93
CA GLN A 42 -28.44 -14.01 17.50
C GLN A 42 -27.83 -12.61 17.56
N ASP A 43 -27.07 -12.29 18.59
CA ASP A 43 -26.41 -11.01 18.75
C ASP A 43 -25.31 -10.83 17.68
N CYS A 44 -24.50 -11.85 17.41
CA CYS A 44 -23.51 -11.85 16.35
C CYS A 44 -24.14 -11.65 14.96
N LEU A 45 -25.26 -12.31 14.67
CA LEU A 45 -25.99 -12.17 13.40
C LEU A 45 -26.56 -10.76 13.24
N ARG A 46 -27.19 -10.19 14.29
CA ARG A 46 -27.69 -8.81 14.26
C ARG A 46 -26.57 -7.81 14.04
N LEU A 47 -25.43 -7.98 14.73
CA LEU A 47 -24.28 -7.10 14.55
C LEU A 47 -23.70 -7.24 13.14
N ALA A 48 -23.57 -8.45 12.60
CA ALA A 48 -23.10 -8.68 11.24
C ALA A 48 -24.00 -7.99 10.21
N GLN A 49 -25.33 -8.09 10.36
CA GLN A 49 -26.29 -7.39 9.51
C GLN A 49 -26.12 -5.87 9.59
N SER A 50 -26.04 -5.30 10.79
CA SER A 50 -25.84 -3.85 10.98
C SER A 50 -24.52 -3.36 10.35
N VAL A 51 -23.44 -4.16 10.42
CA VAL A 51 -22.16 -3.85 9.78
C VAL A 51 -22.31 -3.89 8.25
N ASP A 52 -23.01 -4.88 7.70
CA ASP A 52 -23.24 -4.98 6.25
C ASP A 52 -24.07 -3.82 5.72
N GLU A 53 -25.13 -3.42 6.45
CA GLU A 53 -25.96 -2.26 6.11
C GLU A 53 -25.12 -0.95 6.12
N ALA A 54 -24.30 -0.76 7.15
CA ALA A 54 -23.42 0.41 7.26
C ALA A 54 -22.41 0.47 6.11
N VAL A 55 -21.81 -0.67 5.72
CA VAL A 55 -20.89 -0.75 4.59
C VAL A 55 -21.57 -0.43 3.26
N GLN A 56 -22.79 -0.94 3.06
CA GLN A 56 -23.57 -0.65 1.85
C GLN A 56 -23.94 0.81 1.76
N GLU A 57 -24.38 1.42 2.85
CA GLU A 57 -24.76 2.84 2.88
C GLU A 57 -23.55 3.74 2.64
N ALA A 58 -22.41 3.46 3.27
CA ALA A 58 -21.17 4.17 3.01
C ALA A 58 -20.74 4.04 1.52
N GLY A 59 -20.95 2.86 0.91
CA GLY A 59 -20.70 2.64 -0.51
C GLY A 59 -21.61 3.48 -1.41
N ARG A 60 -22.90 3.56 -1.11
CA ARG A 60 -23.87 4.40 -1.85
C ARG A 60 -23.51 5.88 -1.76
N LEU A 61 -23.24 6.37 -0.54
CA LEU A 61 -22.84 7.75 -0.29
C LEU A 61 -21.56 8.10 -1.06
N ARG A 62 -20.55 7.23 -1.03
CA ARG A 62 -19.32 7.41 -1.78
C ARG A 62 -19.57 7.52 -3.29
N THR A 63 -20.39 6.63 -3.84
CA THR A 63 -20.76 6.65 -5.27
C THR A 63 -21.47 7.96 -5.63
N PHE A 64 -22.39 8.41 -4.80
CA PHE A 64 -23.10 9.68 -4.99
C PHE A 64 -22.13 10.88 -5.00
N LEU A 65 -21.25 10.97 -3.99
CA LEU A 65 -20.27 12.06 -3.88
C LEU A 65 -19.28 12.09 -5.07
N LEU A 66 -18.86 10.93 -5.56
CA LEU A 66 -17.99 10.86 -6.73
C LEU A 66 -18.71 11.26 -8.03
N ALA A 67 -20.00 10.93 -8.15
CA ALA A 67 -20.81 11.40 -9.26
C ALA A 67 -21.04 12.92 -9.21
N ASP A 68 -21.23 13.48 -8.02
CA ASP A 68 -21.30 14.91 -7.79
C ASP A 68 -20.00 15.61 -8.19
N LEU A 69 -18.85 15.10 -7.72
CA LEU A 69 -17.55 15.64 -8.09
C LEU A 69 -17.36 15.68 -9.62
N ALA A 70 -17.75 14.62 -10.32
CA ALA A 70 -17.71 14.58 -11.78
C ALA A 70 -18.62 15.62 -12.43
N ARG A 71 -19.83 15.86 -11.88
CA ARG A 71 -20.76 16.89 -12.35
C ARG A 71 -20.19 18.30 -12.16
N TYR A 72 -19.65 18.61 -10.98
CA TYR A 72 -19.01 19.90 -10.73
C TYR A 72 -17.81 20.11 -11.65
N ARG A 73 -16.99 19.07 -11.88
CA ARG A 73 -15.88 19.14 -12.82
C ARG A 73 -16.34 19.45 -14.25
N SER A 74 -17.42 18.82 -14.73
CA SER A 74 -17.94 19.03 -16.07
C SER A 74 -18.57 20.42 -16.26
N ALA A 75 -18.99 21.07 -15.18
CA ALA A 75 -19.58 22.41 -15.20
C ALA A 75 -18.56 23.54 -14.96
N LEU A 76 -17.26 23.24 -14.96
CA LEU A 76 -16.21 24.25 -14.88
C LEU A 76 -16.23 25.16 -16.14
N PRO A 77 -15.93 26.45 -16.00
CA PRO A 77 -15.48 27.16 -14.78
C PRO A 77 -16.61 27.63 -13.85
N GLY A 78 -17.88 27.51 -14.22
CA GLY A 78 -19.02 28.07 -13.48
C GLY A 78 -19.21 27.49 -12.06
N SER A 79 -18.75 26.26 -11.82
CA SER A 79 -18.88 25.55 -10.55
C SER A 79 -17.57 25.52 -9.73
N LEU A 80 -16.65 26.47 -9.96
CA LEU A 80 -15.29 26.43 -9.43
C LEU A 80 -15.23 26.23 -7.90
N SER A 81 -15.97 27.03 -7.12
CA SER A 81 -15.94 26.94 -5.65
C SER A 81 -16.41 25.57 -5.16
N GLY A 82 -17.57 25.11 -5.62
CA GLY A 82 -18.14 23.83 -5.23
C GLY A 82 -17.25 22.64 -5.65
N TYR A 83 -16.61 22.74 -6.82
CA TYR A 83 -15.66 21.72 -7.25
C TYR A 83 -14.46 21.62 -6.32
N LEU A 84 -13.85 22.78 -5.96
CA LEU A 84 -12.66 22.79 -5.10
C LEU A 84 -12.99 22.31 -3.67
N GLU A 85 -14.11 22.74 -3.10
CA GLU A 85 -14.58 22.30 -1.78
C GLU A 85 -14.81 20.79 -1.75
N LEU A 86 -15.60 20.29 -2.70
CA LEU A 86 -15.94 18.86 -2.75
C LEU A 86 -14.70 17.99 -3.00
N LEU A 87 -13.77 18.44 -3.85
CA LEU A 87 -12.53 17.72 -4.10
C LEU A 87 -11.61 17.72 -2.88
N GLN A 88 -11.55 18.83 -2.15
CA GLN A 88 -10.79 18.92 -0.89
C GLN A 88 -11.32 17.93 0.15
N ASP A 89 -12.62 17.89 0.35
CA ASP A 89 -13.28 16.96 1.27
C ASP A 89 -13.08 15.50 0.85
N ALA A 90 -13.19 15.23 -0.45
CA ALA A 90 -12.93 13.90 -0.99
C ALA A 90 -11.49 13.44 -0.74
N LEU A 91 -10.50 14.31 -0.97
CA LEU A 91 -9.10 14.01 -0.70
C LEU A 91 -8.84 13.76 0.80
N ALA A 92 -9.44 14.55 1.69
CA ALA A 92 -9.37 14.36 3.13
C ALA A 92 -9.99 13.01 3.55
N ALA A 93 -11.05 12.57 2.87
CA ALA A 93 -11.69 11.27 3.05
C ALA A 93 -10.93 10.09 2.37
N GLY A 94 -9.76 10.35 1.79
CA GLY A 94 -8.92 9.33 1.17
C GLY A 94 -9.27 8.99 -0.29
N TYR A 95 -9.91 9.91 -0.99
CA TYR A 95 -10.10 9.80 -2.44
C TYR A 95 -8.76 9.86 -3.18
N GLU A 96 -8.56 8.97 -4.14
CA GLU A 96 -7.44 9.01 -5.07
C GLU A 96 -7.86 9.81 -6.31
N PRO A 97 -7.25 11.00 -6.57
CA PRO A 97 -7.66 11.85 -7.67
C PRO A 97 -7.42 11.19 -9.02
N THR A 98 -8.38 11.35 -9.92
CA THR A 98 -8.30 10.86 -11.29
C THR A 98 -7.39 11.73 -12.16
N PRO A 99 -6.92 11.25 -13.32
CA PRO A 99 -6.21 12.07 -14.29
C PRO A 99 -7.02 13.32 -14.72
N ASP A 100 -8.34 13.19 -14.78
CA ASP A 100 -9.24 14.32 -15.14
C ASP A 100 -9.29 15.38 -14.05
N ASP A 101 -9.25 15.00 -12.76
CA ASP A 101 -9.18 15.95 -11.66
C ASP A 101 -7.87 16.73 -11.71
N LEU A 102 -6.76 16.03 -11.97
CA LEU A 102 -5.45 16.66 -12.10
C LEU A 102 -5.39 17.59 -13.32
N ALA A 103 -6.05 17.23 -14.42
CA ALA A 103 -6.14 18.08 -15.61
C ALA A 103 -6.97 19.33 -15.34
N ALA A 104 -8.13 19.19 -14.68
CA ALA A 104 -8.98 20.31 -14.27
C ALA A 104 -8.24 21.28 -13.34
N LEU A 105 -7.56 20.78 -12.32
CA LEU A 105 -6.76 21.61 -11.41
C LEU A 105 -5.61 22.32 -12.11
N ARG A 106 -4.94 21.69 -13.10
CA ARG A 106 -3.89 22.35 -13.90
C ARG A 106 -4.46 23.50 -14.73
N ALA A 107 -5.64 23.33 -15.30
CA ALA A 107 -6.31 24.39 -16.03
C ALA A 107 -6.70 25.58 -15.13
N LEU A 108 -6.97 25.31 -13.85
CA LEU A 108 -7.37 26.28 -12.83
C LEU A 108 -6.20 26.85 -12.01
N ARG A 109 -4.96 26.56 -12.36
CA ARG A 109 -3.74 26.91 -11.57
C ARG A 109 -3.55 28.42 -11.28
N ALA A 110 -4.24 29.29 -12.02
CA ALA A 110 -4.26 30.72 -11.75
C ALA A 110 -4.98 31.06 -10.43
N ASN A 111 -5.86 30.16 -9.95
CA ASN A 111 -6.50 30.28 -8.65
C ASN A 111 -5.57 29.66 -7.59
N PRO A 112 -5.21 30.42 -6.51
CA PRO A 112 -4.25 29.93 -5.50
C PRO A 112 -4.75 28.70 -4.74
N VAL A 113 -6.06 28.58 -4.50
CA VAL A 113 -6.65 27.39 -3.85
C VAL A 113 -6.52 26.16 -4.75
N ALA A 114 -6.81 26.33 -6.05
CA ALA A 114 -6.65 25.23 -7.00
C ALA A 114 -5.20 24.80 -7.17
N ALA A 115 -4.24 25.75 -7.12
CA ALA A 115 -2.82 25.45 -7.19
C ALA A 115 -2.36 24.63 -5.96
N ALA A 116 -2.72 25.03 -4.75
CA ALA A 116 -2.41 24.30 -3.52
C ALA A 116 -3.06 22.89 -3.53
N LEU A 117 -4.31 22.81 -4.00
CA LEU A 117 -5.03 21.54 -4.08
C LEU A 117 -4.41 20.61 -5.14
N LEU A 118 -3.86 21.15 -6.23
CA LEU A 118 -3.14 20.39 -7.25
C LEU A 118 -1.88 19.72 -6.66
N GLU A 119 -1.08 20.44 -5.88
CA GLU A 119 0.10 19.89 -5.20
C GLU A 119 -0.29 18.74 -4.27
N HIS A 120 -1.33 18.95 -3.46
CA HIS A 120 -1.85 17.91 -2.58
C HIS A 120 -2.33 16.68 -3.35
N ALA A 121 -3.14 16.87 -4.38
CA ALA A 121 -3.69 15.81 -5.24
C ALA A 121 -2.57 15.01 -5.94
N GLN A 122 -1.54 15.68 -6.45
CA GLN A 122 -0.37 15.02 -7.04
C GLN A 122 0.39 14.17 -6.02
N ALA A 123 0.57 14.67 -4.79
CA ALA A 123 1.22 13.91 -3.72
C ALA A 123 0.41 12.65 -3.32
N VAL A 124 -0.94 12.75 -3.29
CA VAL A 124 -1.83 11.61 -3.05
C VAL A 124 -1.71 10.59 -4.19
N ALA A 125 -1.80 11.02 -5.45
CA ALA A 125 -1.68 10.16 -6.63
C ALA A 125 -0.32 9.45 -6.67
N ALA A 126 0.77 10.15 -6.40
CA ALA A 126 2.12 9.58 -6.37
C ALA A 126 2.29 8.52 -5.25
N ARG A 127 1.67 8.74 -4.08
CA ARG A 127 1.65 7.75 -3.00
C ARG A 127 0.84 6.51 -3.39
N ALA A 128 -0.32 6.71 -4.02
CA ALA A 128 -1.17 5.61 -4.50
C ALA A 128 -0.44 4.76 -5.55
N LEU A 129 0.24 5.40 -6.50
CA LEU A 129 1.03 4.71 -7.52
C LEU A 129 2.16 3.87 -6.89
N ARG A 130 2.90 4.44 -5.94
CA ARG A 130 3.96 3.70 -5.20
C ARG A 130 3.41 2.48 -4.47
N ARG A 131 2.21 2.55 -3.89
CA ARG A 131 1.57 1.40 -3.25
C ARG A 131 1.17 0.29 -4.23
N ARG A 132 0.87 0.64 -5.48
CA ARG A 132 0.48 -0.30 -6.54
C ARG A 132 1.66 -0.95 -7.25
N LEU A 133 2.82 -0.28 -7.26
CA LEU A 133 4.04 -0.86 -7.81
C LEU A 133 4.57 -1.93 -6.86
N PRO A 134 4.82 -3.17 -7.34
CA PRO A 134 5.52 -4.15 -6.54
C PRO A 134 6.88 -3.56 -6.14
N ALA A 135 7.27 -3.73 -4.87
CA ALA A 135 8.60 -3.33 -4.42
C ALA A 135 9.62 -3.95 -5.37
N ALA A 136 10.33 -3.12 -6.11
CA ALA A 136 11.43 -3.60 -6.93
C ALA A 136 12.36 -4.41 -6.02
N PRO A 137 12.76 -5.63 -6.39
CA PRO A 137 13.73 -6.36 -5.61
C PRO A 137 14.96 -5.46 -5.41
N PRO A 138 15.54 -5.44 -4.20
CA PRO A 138 16.71 -4.60 -3.95
C PRO A 138 17.76 -4.90 -5.02
N PRO A 139 18.43 -3.87 -5.56
CA PRO A 139 19.45 -4.08 -6.55
C PRO A 139 20.44 -5.10 -5.97
N ARG A 140 20.56 -6.25 -6.63
CA ARG A 140 21.58 -7.20 -6.27
C ARG A 140 22.89 -6.48 -6.51
N THR A 141 23.53 -6.00 -5.47
CA THR A 141 24.90 -5.53 -5.49
C THR A 141 25.72 -6.73 -5.95
N ARG A 142 26.07 -6.75 -7.26
CA ARG A 142 27.13 -7.60 -7.75
C ARG A 142 28.37 -7.06 -7.05
N LEU A 143 28.80 -7.76 -6.02
CA LEU A 143 30.16 -7.63 -5.54
C LEU A 143 31.05 -8.02 -6.71
N LEU A 144 31.53 -7.02 -7.44
CA LEU A 144 32.66 -7.20 -8.34
C LEU A 144 33.83 -7.57 -7.43
N ALA A 145 34.12 -8.88 -7.37
CA ALA A 145 35.38 -9.34 -6.81
C ALA A 145 36.46 -8.69 -7.66
N LEU A 146 37.10 -7.66 -7.13
CA LEU A 146 38.37 -7.17 -7.66
C LEU A 146 39.33 -8.33 -7.53
N ALA A 147 39.69 -8.93 -8.66
CA ALA A 147 40.88 -9.79 -8.76
C ALA A 147 42.09 -8.91 -8.41
N GLY A 148 42.53 -9.01 -7.16
CA GLY A 148 43.75 -8.36 -6.71
C GLY A 148 44.93 -8.91 -7.50
N GLY A 149 45.47 -8.09 -8.40
CA GLY A 149 46.72 -8.34 -9.07
C GLY A 149 47.84 -8.48 -8.02
N ARG A 150 48.51 -9.61 -8.01
CA ARG A 150 49.80 -9.75 -7.41
C ARG A 150 50.82 -9.48 -8.45
N ASP A 151 51.26 -8.24 -8.52
CA ASP A 151 52.56 -7.90 -8.99
C ASP A 151 53.44 -7.67 -7.76
N SER A 152 54.41 -8.55 -7.55
CA SER A 152 55.64 -8.19 -6.86
C SER A 152 56.77 -9.02 -7.44
N ALA A 153 57.52 -8.35 -8.24
CA ALA A 153 58.87 -8.72 -8.62
C ALA A 153 59.82 -8.69 -7.44
N GLY A 154 60.79 -9.55 -7.44
CA GLY A 154 61.96 -9.44 -6.54
C GLY A 154 62.65 -10.77 -6.32
N ARG A 155 63.57 -11.16 -7.23
CA ARG A 155 64.98 -11.47 -6.99
C ARG A 155 65.29 -12.13 -5.63
N ASP A 156 65.97 -13.23 -5.52
CA ASP A 156 67.31 -13.56 -5.95
C ASP A 156 67.71 -14.95 -5.38
N SER A 157 68.51 -15.68 -6.17
CA SER A 157 69.67 -16.47 -5.77
C SER A 157 69.58 -17.84 -5.09
N ALA A 158 70.11 -18.76 -5.88
CA ALA A 158 71.12 -19.74 -5.52
C ALA A 158 70.72 -21.06 -4.80
N ASP A 159 70.74 -22.10 -5.52
CA ASP A 159 71.86 -23.08 -5.60
C ASP A 159 71.64 -24.42 -4.87
N ARG A 160 71.97 -25.49 -5.64
CA ARG A 160 72.37 -26.84 -5.30
C ARG A 160 71.35 -27.94 -4.98
N ASP A 161 71.18 -28.77 -5.98
CA ASP A 161 71.84 -30.09 -6.13
C ASP A 161 71.21 -31.24 -5.32
N GLY A 162 70.90 -32.33 -6.03
CA GLY A 162 70.70 -33.63 -5.38
C GLY A 162 69.64 -34.55 -5.96
N THR A 163 69.92 -35.02 -7.19
CA THR A 163 69.80 -36.42 -7.63
C THR A 163 68.96 -37.39 -6.76
N LYS A 164 67.91 -37.98 -7.29
CA LYS A 164 67.78 -39.41 -7.59
C LYS A 164 66.40 -39.84 -8.03
N GLU A 165 66.37 -40.52 -9.10
CA GLU A 165 65.30 -41.24 -9.81
C GLU A 165 64.92 -42.61 -9.16
N PRO A 166 63.94 -43.32 -9.73
CA PRO A 166 62.82 -43.96 -9.10
C PRO A 166 63.01 -45.47 -8.88
N PRO A 167 62.03 -46.27 -8.55
CA PRO A 167 61.09 -46.86 -9.50
C PRO A 167 59.68 -47.25 -9.00
N ARG A 168 58.79 -47.43 -9.96
CA ARG A 168 57.57 -48.25 -9.92
C ARG A 168 57.89 -49.74 -9.66
N PRO A 169 56.98 -50.65 -9.38
CA PRO A 169 55.69 -50.88 -10.08
C PRO A 169 54.52 -51.38 -9.24
N GLN A 170 53.38 -51.50 -9.93
CA GLN A 170 52.15 -52.24 -9.67
C GLN A 170 52.35 -53.75 -9.41
N PRO A 171 51.32 -54.64 -9.25
CA PRO A 171 49.86 -54.51 -9.17
C PRO A 171 49.15 -55.49 -8.20
N SER A 172 47.76 -55.48 -8.26
CA SER A 172 46.85 -56.65 -8.05
C SER A 172 46.42 -57.03 -6.65
N ARG A 173 45.21 -56.88 -6.32
CA ARG A 173 44.00 -57.71 -6.61
C ARG A 173 42.76 -57.01 -6.24
#